data_f2b860624f354bac990e647e33c09bd5
#
_entry.id   f2b860624f354bac990e647e33c09bd5
#
_cell.length_a   1.000
_cell.length_b   1.000
_cell.length_c   1.000
_cell.angle_alpha   90.00
_cell.angle_beta   90.00
_cell.angle_gamma   90.00
#
_symmetry.space_group_name_H-M   'P 1'
#
loop_
_entity.id
_entity.type
_entity.pdbx_description
1 polymer ?
#
loop_
_entity_poly.entity_id
_entity_poly.type
_entity_poly.pdbx_seq_one_letter_code
_entity_poly.pdbx_strand_id
1 'polypeptide(L)'
;MYKLLIFLALALSLFSVSFAHAQHHGGQAAPPISFGDRKVTVSTWLDPADFNPKEDTSATLHVRFYDSDTNTNIERVTYRVQVLSGDTLLASQMFFNKNGELLVKIQPNSQCSEKDIWRCTKYEGNKDPVVPSALESTAESIPVIRGPLFDKSGPFTVKVAIIGASNPKTQTAQDIDFETKINIAQEQQFPLATQSGKTTVTVRSFQDELTNFQFAESTKTISFEMPFHWEHAEHVSLVRNDLEI
;
A
#
# COMPACT_ATOMS: atom_id res chain seq x y z
N MET A 1 -43.01 32.16 -13.57
CA MET A 1 -41.67 31.88 -14.10
C MET A 1 -40.62 31.71 -13.02
N TYR A 2 -40.56 32.52 -11.97
CA TYR A 2 -39.53 32.44 -10.91
C TYR A 2 -39.52 31.10 -10.11
N LYS A 3 -40.69 30.50 -9.85
CA LYS A 3 -40.76 29.24 -9.10
C LYS A 3 -40.17 28.04 -9.86
N LEU A 4 -40.21 28.06 -11.18
CA LEU A 4 -39.68 26.99 -12.04
C LEU A 4 -38.13 27.06 -12.10
N LEU A 5 -37.58 28.28 -12.09
CA LEU A 5 -36.13 28.50 -12.08
C LEU A 5 -35.46 28.07 -10.75
N ILE A 6 -36.16 28.25 -9.62
CA ILE A 6 -35.66 27.82 -8.29
C ILE A 6 -35.64 26.28 -8.20
N PHE A 7 -36.64 25.59 -8.74
CA PHE A 7 -36.64 24.13 -8.78
C PHE A 7 -35.56 23.55 -9.71
N LEU A 8 -35.28 24.21 -10.82
CA LEU A 8 -34.21 23.78 -11.73
C LEU A 8 -32.84 23.99 -11.12
N ALA A 9 -32.60 25.09 -10.39
CA ALA A 9 -31.35 25.35 -9.67
C ALA A 9 -31.13 24.37 -8.51
N LEU A 10 -32.19 23.98 -7.78
CA LEU A 10 -32.12 23.00 -6.72
C LEU A 10 -31.88 21.56 -7.26
N ALA A 11 -32.41 21.24 -8.41
CA ALA A 11 -32.19 19.94 -9.05
C ALA A 11 -30.77 19.78 -9.62
N LEU A 12 -30.13 20.87 -10.10
CA LEU A 12 -28.75 20.83 -10.57
C LEU A 12 -27.73 20.70 -9.43
N SER A 13 -28.04 21.18 -8.23
CA SER A 13 -27.12 21.07 -7.07
C SER A 13 -27.06 19.65 -6.45
N LEU A 14 -28.00 18.76 -6.80
CA LEU A 14 -28.04 17.39 -6.31
C LEU A 14 -27.20 16.40 -7.14
N PHE A 15 -26.63 16.83 -8.27
CA PHE A 15 -25.81 15.96 -9.14
C PHE A 15 -24.30 16.15 -9.03
N SER A 16 -23.84 17.01 -8.13
CA SER A 16 -22.39 17.04 -7.79
C SER A 16 -22.08 15.96 -6.74
N VAL A 17 -22.36 14.69 -7.06
CA VAL A 17 -21.75 13.57 -6.36
C VAL A 17 -20.30 13.51 -6.83
N SER A 18 -19.44 14.22 -6.13
CA SER A 18 -18.00 13.92 -6.17
C SER A 18 -17.87 12.47 -5.74
N PHE A 19 -17.60 11.58 -6.69
CA PHE A 19 -17.09 10.26 -6.37
C PHE A 19 -15.72 10.49 -5.70
N ALA A 20 -15.71 10.67 -4.39
CA ALA A 20 -14.54 10.44 -3.60
C ALA A 20 -14.22 8.96 -3.82
N HIS A 21 -13.30 8.66 -4.71
CA HIS A 21 -12.66 7.37 -4.76
C HIS A 21 -11.90 7.26 -3.45
N ALA A 22 -12.58 6.74 -2.42
CA ALA A 22 -11.91 6.28 -1.23
C ALA A 22 -10.92 5.21 -1.72
N GLN A 23 -9.64 5.53 -1.73
CA GLN A 23 -8.59 4.55 -1.93
C GLN A 23 -8.62 3.64 -0.69
N HIS A 24 -9.44 2.59 -0.75
CA HIS A 24 -9.58 1.56 0.28
C HIS A 24 -8.39 0.59 0.29
N HIS A 25 -7.29 0.94 -0.37
CA HIS A 25 -6.08 0.14 -0.35
C HIS A 25 -5.21 0.64 0.80
N GLY A 26 -4.76 -0.24 1.68
CA GLY A 26 -3.81 0.06 2.75
C GLY A 26 -2.45 0.56 2.25
N GLY A 27 -2.44 1.23 1.11
CA GLY A 27 -1.31 1.78 0.41
C GLY A 27 -1.14 3.28 0.66
N GLN A 28 0.09 3.74 0.51
CA GLN A 28 0.48 5.13 0.71
C GLN A 28 1.05 5.72 -0.58
N ALA A 29 0.73 6.99 -0.82
CA ALA A 29 1.40 7.80 -1.82
C ALA A 29 2.49 8.65 -1.16
N ALA A 30 3.67 8.69 -1.75
CA ALA A 30 4.73 9.59 -1.32
C ALA A 30 4.39 11.05 -1.66
N PRO A 31 4.97 12.05 -0.96
CA PRO A 31 4.82 13.45 -1.34
C PRO A 31 5.25 13.69 -2.79
N PRO A 32 4.49 14.47 -3.58
CA PRO A 32 4.86 14.78 -4.96
C PRO A 32 6.13 15.62 -5.03
N ILE A 33 6.97 15.31 -6.02
CA ILE A 33 8.20 16.07 -6.31
C ILE A 33 8.21 16.55 -7.76
N SER A 34 9.04 17.54 -8.07
CA SER A 34 9.17 18.07 -9.42
C SER A 34 9.99 17.14 -10.32
N PHE A 35 9.48 16.84 -11.51
CA PHE A 35 10.13 16.05 -12.54
C PHE A 35 9.99 16.76 -13.89
N GLY A 36 10.95 17.60 -14.23
CA GLY A 36 10.85 18.49 -15.36
C GLY A 36 9.71 19.49 -15.19
N ASP A 37 8.75 19.47 -16.09
CA ASP A 37 7.55 20.31 -16.11
C ASP A 37 6.34 19.71 -15.39
N ARG A 38 6.52 18.58 -14.71
CA ARG A 38 5.46 17.83 -14.00
C ARG A 38 5.74 17.68 -12.53
N LYS A 39 4.68 17.40 -11.78
CA LYS A 39 4.78 16.88 -10.42
C LYS A 39 4.49 15.40 -10.45
N VAL A 40 5.39 14.60 -9.93
CA VAL A 40 5.27 13.14 -9.95
C VAL A 40 5.33 12.57 -8.54
N THR A 41 4.70 11.42 -8.38
CA THR A 41 4.71 10.69 -7.11
C THR A 41 4.69 9.20 -7.35
N VAL A 42 4.97 8.44 -6.30
CA VAL A 42 4.82 6.98 -6.25
C VAL A 42 3.76 6.62 -5.23
N SER A 43 2.88 5.70 -5.57
CA SER A 43 2.02 5.01 -4.62
C SER A 43 2.35 3.52 -4.58
N THR A 44 2.26 2.92 -3.39
CA THR A 44 2.46 1.48 -3.18
C THR A 44 1.32 0.90 -2.37
N TRP A 45 0.89 -0.31 -2.70
CA TRP A 45 -0.10 -1.09 -1.94
C TRP A 45 0.07 -2.58 -2.19
N LEU A 46 -0.57 -3.38 -1.35
CA LEU A 46 -0.70 -4.82 -1.56
C LEU A 46 -2.10 -5.16 -2.07
N ASP A 47 -2.18 -6.19 -2.89
CA ASP A 47 -3.40 -6.85 -3.29
C ASP A 47 -3.29 -8.36 -2.94
N PRO A 48 -4.17 -8.88 -2.06
CA PRO A 48 -5.30 -8.22 -1.41
C PRO A 48 -4.87 -7.15 -0.38
N ALA A 49 -5.72 -6.14 -0.19
CA ALA A 49 -5.45 -5.03 0.73
C ALA A 49 -5.48 -5.43 2.21
N ASP A 50 -6.11 -6.54 2.53
CA ASP A 50 -6.22 -7.18 3.84
C ASP A 50 -5.28 -8.37 3.99
N PHE A 51 -4.23 -8.42 3.19
CA PHE A 51 -3.25 -9.50 3.19
C PHE A 51 -2.82 -9.90 4.60
N ASN A 52 -2.97 -11.21 4.89
CA ASN A 52 -2.58 -11.82 6.15
C ASN A 52 -1.56 -12.95 5.89
N PRO A 53 -0.29 -12.78 6.24
CA PRO A 53 0.75 -13.79 5.95
C PRO A 53 0.58 -15.13 6.69
N LYS A 54 -0.36 -15.22 7.65
CA LYS A 54 -0.71 -16.48 8.32
C LYS A 54 -1.70 -17.32 7.50
N GLU A 55 -2.51 -16.67 6.67
CA GLU A 55 -3.59 -17.26 5.89
C GLU A 55 -3.28 -17.27 4.40
N ASP A 56 -2.68 -16.19 3.92
CA ASP A 56 -2.37 -15.99 2.51
C ASP A 56 -0.97 -16.45 2.15
N THR A 57 -0.84 -17.16 1.06
CA THR A 57 0.46 -17.64 0.56
C THR A 57 1.21 -16.61 -0.26
N SER A 58 0.53 -15.60 -0.76
CA SER A 58 1.14 -14.54 -1.57
C SER A 58 0.26 -13.30 -1.65
N ALA A 59 0.90 -12.14 -1.89
CA ALA A 59 0.26 -10.89 -2.28
C ALA A 59 0.93 -10.32 -3.52
N THR A 60 0.28 -9.36 -4.17
CA THR A 60 0.90 -8.57 -5.23
C THR A 60 1.25 -7.19 -4.68
N LEU A 61 2.53 -6.84 -4.71
CA LEU A 61 2.97 -5.47 -4.46
C LEU A 61 2.78 -4.66 -5.74
N HIS A 62 1.99 -3.62 -5.65
CA HIS A 62 1.83 -2.61 -6.68
C HIS A 62 2.74 -1.43 -6.38
N VAL A 63 3.43 -0.94 -7.40
CA VAL A 63 4.23 0.30 -7.35
C VAL A 63 3.86 1.12 -8.57
N ARG A 64 3.18 2.23 -8.36
CA ARG A 64 2.69 3.09 -9.43
C ARG A 64 3.43 4.41 -9.41
N PHE A 65 4.08 4.77 -10.52
CA PHE A 65 4.70 6.07 -10.73
C PHE A 65 3.85 6.90 -11.70
N TYR A 66 3.41 8.06 -11.27
CA TYR A 66 2.43 8.84 -12.02
C TYR A 66 2.56 10.36 -11.79
N ASP A 67 2.04 11.11 -12.74
CA ASP A 67 1.85 12.54 -12.65
C ASP A 67 0.71 12.84 -11.64
N SER A 68 1.04 13.55 -10.56
CA SER A 68 0.10 13.81 -9.45
C SER A 68 -1.03 14.77 -9.82
N ASP A 69 -0.81 15.65 -10.80
CA ASP A 69 -1.80 16.66 -11.20
C ASP A 69 -2.82 16.07 -12.18
N THR A 70 -2.38 15.18 -13.07
CA THR A 70 -3.24 14.55 -14.08
C THR A 70 -3.68 13.13 -13.75
N ASN A 71 -3.09 12.53 -12.69
CA ASN A 71 -3.28 11.14 -12.29
C ASN A 71 -2.96 10.11 -13.42
N THR A 72 -2.02 10.46 -14.31
CA THR A 72 -1.62 9.64 -15.45
C THR A 72 -0.30 8.93 -15.18
N ASN A 73 -0.20 7.64 -15.48
CA ASN A 73 1.04 6.89 -15.29
C ASN A 73 2.17 7.46 -16.15
N ILE A 74 3.38 7.44 -15.61
CA ILE A 74 4.59 7.69 -16.36
C ILE A 74 5.07 6.36 -16.93
N GLU A 75 5.14 6.27 -18.24
CA GLU A 75 5.45 5.02 -18.93
C GLU A 75 6.96 4.77 -19.05
N ARG A 76 7.33 3.51 -19.31
CA ARG A 76 8.70 3.03 -19.61
C ARG A 76 9.67 3.36 -18.47
N VAL A 77 9.35 2.86 -17.30
CA VAL A 77 10.05 3.17 -16.05
C VAL A 77 10.92 1.99 -15.62
N THR A 78 12.16 2.30 -15.25
CA THR A 78 13.03 1.39 -14.52
C THR A 78 12.99 1.76 -13.04
N TYR A 79 12.52 0.83 -12.22
CA TYR A 79 12.42 0.96 -10.78
C TYR A 79 13.57 0.20 -10.11
N ARG A 80 14.12 0.77 -9.03
CA ARG A 80 14.75 -0.03 -7.97
C ARG A 80 13.82 -0.02 -6.78
N VAL A 81 13.33 -1.19 -6.41
CA VAL A 81 12.46 -1.36 -5.25
C VAL A 81 13.23 -2.02 -4.13
N GLN A 82 13.19 -1.42 -2.95
CA GLN A 82 13.75 -1.93 -1.72
C GLN A 82 12.65 -2.05 -0.68
N VAL A 83 12.61 -3.16 0.04
CA VAL A 83 11.67 -3.37 1.16
C VAL A 83 12.47 -3.55 2.42
N LEU A 84 12.12 -2.76 3.46
CA LEU A 84 12.76 -2.78 4.76
C LEU A 84 11.76 -3.08 5.87
N SER A 85 12.23 -3.73 6.93
CA SER A 85 11.54 -3.83 8.23
C SER A 85 12.41 -3.14 9.28
N GLY A 86 11.97 -1.97 9.77
CA GLY A 86 12.84 -1.05 10.46
C GLY A 86 14.04 -0.67 9.58
N ASP A 87 15.25 -0.83 10.09
CA ASP A 87 16.50 -0.57 9.36
C ASP A 87 17.01 -1.77 8.55
N THR A 88 16.34 -2.92 8.64
CA THR A 88 16.80 -4.15 8.01
C THR A 88 16.30 -4.23 6.56
N LEU A 89 17.23 -4.25 5.59
CA LEU A 89 16.93 -4.45 4.18
C LEU A 89 16.55 -5.91 3.89
N LEU A 90 15.31 -6.17 3.52
CA LEU A 90 14.77 -7.50 3.24
C LEU A 90 14.89 -7.90 1.78
N ALA A 91 14.71 -6.94 0.87
CA ALA A 91 14.82 -7.14 -0.57
C ALA A 91 15.31 -5.88 -1.27
N SER A 92 16.05 -6.07 -2.38
CA SER A 92 16.45 -4.99 -3.27
C SER A 92 16.57 -5.54 -4.70
N GLN A 93 15.75 -5.05 -5.63
CA GLN A 93 15.77 -5.51 -7.01
C GLN A 93 15.38 -4.40 -7.98
N MET A 94 15.90 -4.50 -9.20
CA MET A 94 15.53 -3.64 -10.32
C MET A 94 14.43 -4.28 -11.15
N PHE A 95 13.45 -3.45 -11.55
CA PHE A 95 12.33 -3.86 -12.39
C PHE A 95 12.14 -2.87 -13.54
N PHE A 96 11.66 -3.37 -14.66
CA PHE A 96 11.21 -2.54 -15.76
C PHE A 96 9.73 -2.77 -16.04
N ASN A 97 8.98 -1.69 -16.21
CA ASN A 97 7.58 -1.74 -16.61
C ASN A 97 7.28 -0.69 -17.68
N LYS A 98 6.52 -1.10 -18.72
CA LYS A 98 6.16 -0.23 -19.85
C LYS A 98 5.06 0.77 -19.50
N ASN A 99 4.15 0.40 -18.60
CA ASN A 99 2.89 1.11 -18.35
C ASN A 99 2.93 2.00 -17.10
N GLY A 100 4.07 2.08 -16.41
CA GLY A 100 4.24 2.90 -15.21
C GLY A 100 3.58 2.33 -13.93
N GLU A 101 3.04 1.13 -13.99
CA GLU A 101 2.53 0.38 -12.83
C GLU A 101 3.22 -0.97 -12.76
N LEU A 102 4.18 -1.08 -11.86
CA LEU A 102 4.92 -2.29 -11.58
C LEU A 102 4.09 -3.21 -10.70
N LEU A 103 3.98 -4.47 -11.10
CA LEU A 103 3.41 -5.56 -10.33
C LEU A 103 4.52 -6.52 -9.92
N VAL A 104 4.58 -6.87 -8.63
CA VAL A 104 5.55 -7.86 -8.12
C VAL A 104 4.80 -8.81 -7.19
N LYS A 105 4.82 -10.09 -7.51
CA LYS A 105 4.26 -11.11 -6.63
C LYS A 105 5.19 -11.34 -5.45
N ILE A 106 4.70 -11.18 -4.24
CA ILE A 106 5.40 -11.44 -3.00
C ILE A 106 4.96 -12.78 -2.44
N GLN A 107 5.92 -13.62 -2.09
CA GLN A 107 5.70 -14.90 -1.40
C GLN A 107 6.47 -14.85 -0.07
N PRO A 108 5.81 -14.52 1.03
CA PRO A 108 6.44 -14.46 2.34
C PRO A 108 7.08 -15.78 2.75
N ASN A 109 8.23 -15.69 3.40
CA ASN A 109 8.91 -16.83 3.98
C ASN A 109 9.45 -16.46 5.36
N SER A 110 8.67 -16.75 6.39
CA SER A 110 9.00 -16.49 7.79
C SER A 110 10.13 -17.36 8.36
N GLN A 111 10.56 -18.38 7.64
CA GLN A 111 11.68 -19.25 8.08
C GLN A 111 13.05 -18.62 7.80
N CYS A 112 13.08 -17.44 7.18
CA CYS A 112 14.30 -16.71 6.93
C CYS A 112 14.85 -16.06 8.19
N SER A 113 16.09 -16.40 8.57
CA SER A 113 16.80 -15.66 9.61
C SER A 113 17.25 -14.29 9.10
N GLU A 114 17.17 -13.24 9.92
CA GLU A 114 17.68 -11.91 9.57
C GLU A 114 19.16 -11.91 9.17
N LYS A 115 19.95 -12.86 9.69
CA LYS A 115 21.38 -13.02 9.35
C LYS A 115 21.62 -13.60 7.97
N ASP A 116 20.61 -14.28 7.40
CA ASP A 116 20.71 -14.99 6.12
C ASP A 116 19.77 -14.43 5.04
N ILE A 117 19.27 -13.22 5.21
CA ILE A 117 18.30 -12.59 4.29
C ILE A 117 18.78 -12.67 2.83
N TRP A 118 20.05 -12.35 2.58
CA TRP A 118 20.65 -12.36 1.25
C TRP A 118 20.69 -13.76 0.58
N ARG A 119 20.67 -14.84 1.37
CA ARG A 119 20.56 -16.22 0.87
C ARG A 119 19.11 -16.63 0.69
N CYS A 120 18.25 -16.14 1.53
CA CYS A 120 16.86 -16.53 1.65
C CYS A 120 15.98 -15.79 0.65
N THR A 121 16.23 -14.50 0.42
CA THR A 121 15.48 -13.72 -0.56
C THR A 121 15.87 -14.15 -1.98
N LYS A 122 14.87 -14.57 -2.76
CA LYS A 122 15.01 -15.03 -4.13
C LYS A 122 14.16 -14.18 -5.07
N TYR A 123 14.69 -13.96 -6.26
CA TYR A 123 14.05 -13.16 -7.30
C TYR A 123 13.88 -14.02 -8.54
N GLU A 124 12.66 -14.13 -9.03
CA GLU A 124 12.29 -14.92 -10.20
C GLU A 124 11.54 -14.04 -11.19
N GLY A 125 11.79 -14.23 -12.47
CA GLY A 125 11.13 -13.48 -13.55
C GLY A 125 11.98 -13.39 -14.81
N ASN A 126 11.39 -12.88 -15.86
CA ASN A 126 12.07 -12.62 -17.12
C ASN A 126 12.96 -11.38 -16.98
N LYS A 127 14.16 -11.43 -17.51
CA LYS A 127 15.03 -10.26 -17.58
C LYS A 127 14.59 -9.34 -18.72
N ASP A 128 14.60 -8.05 -18.45
CA ASP A 128 14.35 -7.06 -19.50
C ASP A 128 15.49 -7.08 -20.53
N PRO A 129 15.21 -7.11 -21.84
CA PRO A 129 16.23 -7.20 -22.88
C PRO A 129 17.07 -5.93 -23.03
N VAL A 130 16.55 -4.77 -22.58
CA VAL A 130 17.23 -3.47 -22.69
C VAL A 130 17.96 -3.12 -21.40
N VAL A 131 17.41 -3.51 -20.25
CA VAL A 131 18.00 -3.31 -18.92
C VAL A 131 18.28 -4.67 -18.29
N PRO A 132 19.39 -5.36 -18.62
CA PRO A 132 19.62 -6.77 -18.28
C PRO A 132 19.64 -7.09 -16.77
N SER A 133 19.83 -6.08 -15.93
CA SER A 133 19.77 -6.20 -14.46
C SER A 133 18.36 -6.09 -13.89
N ALA A 134 17.39 -5.66 -14.72
CA ALA A 134 15.99 -5.52 -14.32
C ALA A 134 15.18 -6.77 -14.68
N LEU A 135 14.20 -7.10 -13.82
CA LEU A 135 13.14 -8.04 -14.15
C LEU A 135 12.00 -7.30 -14.85
N GLU A 136 11.52 -7.85 -15.95
CA GLU A 136 10.38 -7.30 -16.67
C GLU A 136 9.08 -7.63 -15.92
N SER A 137 8.21 -6.63 -15.74
CA SER A 137 6.87 -6.81 -15.22
C SER A 137 5.86 -6.46 -16.29
N THR A 138 5.11 -7.48 -16.72
CA THR A 138 4.00 -7.36 -17.67
C THR A 138 2.78 -8.09 -17.13
N ALA A 139 1.61 -7.91 -17.75
CA ALA A 139 0.41 -8.66 -17.38
C ALA A 139 0.57 -10.19 -17.52
N GLU A 140 1.41 -10.62 -18.49
CA GLU A 140 1.67 -12.04 -18.76
C GLU A 140 2.82 -12.62 -17.93
N SER A 141 3.69 -11.76 -17.39
CA SER A 141 4.89 -12.16 -16.65
C SER A 141 5.12 -11.24 -15.46
N ILE A 142 4.55 -11.61 -14.32
CA ILE A 142 4.73 -10.89 -13.06
C ILE A 142 5.94 -11.49 -12.34
N PRO A 143 7.00 -10.69 -12.04
CA PRO A 143 8.14 -11.17 -11.30
C PRO A 143 7.78 -11.53 -9.87
N VAL A 144 8.52 -12.47 -9.27
CA VAL A 144 8.26 -12.99 -7.93
C VAL A 144 9.45 -12.67 -7.01
N ILE A 145 9.15 -12.19 -5.81
CA ILE A 145 10.12 -12.12 -4.71
C ILE A 145 9.66 -13.11 -3.63
N ARG A 146 10.53 -14.04 -3.26
CA ARG A 146 10.35 -14.93 -2.10
C ARG A 146 11.32 -14.50 -1.01
N GLY A 147 10.83 -14.32 0.22
CA GLY A 147 11.69 -13.88 1.31
C GLY A 147 10.89 -13.42 2.53
N PRO A 148 11.56 -12.85 3.54
CA PRO A 148 10.89 -12.38 4.76
C PRO A 148 10.23 -11.01 4.56
N LEU A 149 9.49 -10.86 3.45
CA LEU A 149 8.77 -9.64 3.10
C LEU A 149 7.32 -9.79 3.53
N PHE A 150 6.82 -8.82 4.29
CA PHE A 150 5.42 -8.79 4.76
C PHE A 150 5.00 -10.08 5.49
N ASP A 151 5.96 -10.76 6.13
CA ASP A 151 5.78 -12.05 6.79
C ASP A 151 5.29 -11.96 8.23
N LYS A 152 5.19 -10.75 8.76
CA LYS A 152 4.73 -10.42 10.11
C LYS A 152 3.91 -9.13 10.12
N SER A 153 3.14 -8.92 11.18
CA SER A 153 2.42 -7.68 11.40
C SER A 153 3.36 -6.49 11.62
N GLY A 154 2.90 -5.29 11.29
CA GLY A 154 3.59 -4.03 11.49
C GLY A 154 4.00 -3.32 10.21
N PRO A 155 4.73 -2.21 10.32
CA PRO A 155 5.13 -1.39 9.20
C PRO A 155 6.33 -1.95 8.44
N PHE A 156 6.22 -1.89 7.12
CA PHE A 156 7.32 -2.10 6.18
C PHE A 156 7.54 -0.82 5.38
N THR A 157 8.78 -0.40 5.23
CA THR A 157 9.16 0.73 4.38
C THR A 157 9.47 0.22 2.98
N VAL A 158 8.86 0.83 1.97
CA VAL A 158 9.14 0.58 0.56
C VAL A 158 9.83 1.80 -0.02
N LYS A 159 11.13 1.66 -0.34
CA LYS A 159 11.90 2.68 -1.04
C LYS A 159 11.89 2.38 -2.53
N VAL A 160 11.53 3.38 -3.31
CA VAL A 160 11.41 3.29 -4.77
C VAL A 160 12.28 4.34 -5.41
N ALA A 161 13.38 3.91 -6.02
CA ALA A 161 14.18 4.78 -6.88
C ALA A 161 13.75 4.62 -8.34
N ILE A 162 13.48 5.72 -9.00
CA ILE A 162 13.25 5.78 -10.45
C ILE A 162 14.63 5.98 -11.12
N ILE A 163 15.17 4.90 -11.66
CA ILE A 163 16.51 4.88 -12.27
C ILE A 163 16.49 5.39 -13.72
N GLY A 164 15.33 5.31 -14.37
CA GLY A 164 15.12 5.83 -15.70
C GLY A 164 13.63 5.95 -15.97
N ALA A 165 13.23 7.13 -16.38
CA ALA A 165 11.91 7.40 -16.91
C ALA A 165 12.05 8.30 -18.12
N SER A 166 11.32 8.00 -19.19
CA SER A 166 11.35 8.85 -20.38
C SER A 166 10.49 10.08 -20.16
N ASN A 167 11.12 11.24 -19.99
CA ASN A 167 10.43 12.50 -20.25
C ASN A 167 10.69 12.89 -21.71
N PRO A 168 9.70 12.76 -22.61
CA PRO A 168 9.90 13.05 -24.03
C PRO A 168 10.24 14.51 -24.33
N LYS A 169 9.97 15.44 -23.41
CA LYS A 169 10.23 16.87 -23.62
C LYS A 169 11.61 17.31 -23.16
N THR A 170 12.17 16.73 -22.13
CA THR A 170 13.42 17.20 -21.52
C THR A 170 14.59 16.28 -21.74
N GLN A 171 14.37 15.02 -22.13
CA GLN A 171 15.39 13.95 -22.29
C GLN A 171 16.33 13.80 -21.08
N THR A 172 15.97 14.37 -19.95
CA THR A 172 16.75 14.30 -18.72
C THR A 172 16.38 13.02 -17.97
N ALA A 173 17.34 12.11 -17.86
CA ALA A 173 17.27 11.04 -16.86
C ALA A 173 17.61 11.68 -15.51
N GLN A 174 16.65 11.79 -14.65
CA GLN A 174 16.85 12.24 -13.28
C GLN A 174 16.53 11.05 -12.36
N ASP A 175 17.49 10.66 -11.54
CA ASP A 175 17.25 9.69 -10.48
C ASP A 175 16.40 10.37 -9.40
N ILE A 176 15.30 9.73 -9.00
CA ILE A 176 14.36 10.25 -8.03
C ILE A 176 14.02 9.14 -7.07
N ASP A 177 14.05 9.46 -5.78
CA ASP A 177 13.75 8.51 -4.71
C ASP A 177 12.43 8.87 -4.03
N PHE A 178 11.66 7.84 -3.73
CA PHE A 178 10.42 7.92 -2.95
C PHE A 178 10.45 6.91 -1.81
N GLU A 179 9.79 7.24 -0.75
CA GLU A 179 9.57 6.35 0.38
C GLU A 179 8.08 6.29 0.72
N THR A 180 7.59 5.07 0.88
CA THR A 180 6.21 4.79 1.28
C THR A 180 6.21 3.73 2.37
N LYS A 181 5.07 3.55 3.05
CA LYS A 181 4.88 2.52 4.07
C LYS A 181 3.73 1.61 3.70
N ILE A 182 3.90 0.32 3.97
CA ILE A 182 2.85 -0.70 3.90
C ILE A 182 2.73 -1.32 5.28
N ASN A 183 1.53 -1.29 5.83
CA ASN A 183 1.25 -1.86 7.14
C ASN A 183 0.55 -3.21 6.96
N ILE A 184 1.11 -4.25 7.57
CA ILE A 184 0.47 -5.56 7.70
C ILE A 184 -0.33 -5.58 8.99
N ALA A 185 -1.61 -5.95 8.88
CA ALA A 185 -2.52 -5.92 10.02
C ALA A 185 -2.02 -6.77 11.18
N GLN A 186 -2.19 -6.21 12.38
CA GLN A 186 -2.08 -6.94 13.63
C GLN A 186 -3.46 -7.46 14.02
N GLU A 187 -3.56 -8.74 14.28
CA GLU A 187 -4.78 -9.38 14.74
C GLU A 187 -4.77 -9.50 16.25
N GLN A 188 -5.83 -9.02 16.88
CA GLN A 188 -6.09 -9.12 18.31
C GLN A 188 -7.46 -9.76 18.56
N GLN A 189 -7.56 -10.60 19.58
CA GLN A 189 -8.81 -11.27 19.96
C GLN A 189 -9.26 -10.81 21.32
N PHE A 190 -10.50 -10.35 21.40
CA PHE A 190 -11.13 -9.87 22.63
C PHE A 190 -12.32 -10.74 22.98
N PRO A 191 -12.29 -11.43 24.14
CA PRO A 191 -13.43 -12.21 24.60
C PRO A 191 -14.57 -11.29 25.04
N LEU A 192 -15.78 -11.54 24.53
CA LEU A 192 -16.99 -10.86 24.95
C LEU A 192 -17.87 -11.81 25.77
N ALA A 193 -18.35 -11.32 26.89
CA ALA A 193 -19.42 -11.98 27.69
C ALA A 193 -20.76 -11.30 27.33
N THR A 194 -21.70 -12.07 26.82
CA THR A 194 -23.06 -11.62 26.53
C THR A 194 -24.06 -12.44 27.37
N GLN A 195 -25.31 -11.99 27.49
CA GLN A 195 -26.38 -12.75 28.16
C GLN A 195 -26.62 -14.10 27.46
N SER A 196 -26.35 -14.21 26.16
CA SER A 196 -26.51 -15.44 25.38
C SER A 196 -25.31 -16.38 25.45
N GLY A 197 -24.17 -15.96 26.04
CA GLY A 197 -22.95 -16.78 26.13
C GLY A 197 -21.66 -15.96 25.94
N LYS A 198 -20.57 -16.67 25.70
CA LYS A 198 -19.28 -16.08 25.40
C LYS A 198 -19.05 -16.12 23.89
N THR A 199 -18.61 -15.01 23.32
CA THR A 199 -18.12 -14.92 21.95
C THR A 199 -16.77 -14.21 21.92
N THR A 200 -16.12 -14.16 20.77
CA THR A 200 -14.83 -13.49 20.60
C THR A 200 -14.96 -12.51 19.45
N VAL A 201 -14.47 -11.30 19.65
CA VAL A 201 -14.29 -10.31 18.58
C VAL A 201 -12.86 -10.36 18.14
N THR A 202 -12.64 -10.58 16.84
CA THR A 202 -11.35 -10.44 16.19
C THR A 202 -11.24 -9.04 15.59
N VAL A 203 -10.20 -8.32 15.97
CA VAL A 203 -9.91 -6.99 15.45
C VAL A 203 -8.61 -7.03 14.67
N ARG A 204 -8.65 -6.54 13.43
CA ARG A 204 -7.47 -6.33 12.59
C ARG A 204 -7.15 -4.84 12.56
N SER A 205 -6.02 -4.45 13.14
CA SER A 205 -5.52 -3.08 13.13
C SER A 205 -4.31 -2.98 12.21
N PHE A 206 -4.32 -1.99 11.32
CA PHE A 206 -3.26 -1.78 10.33
C PHE A 206 -2.19 -0.79 10.80
N GLN A 207 -2.30 -0.24 12.01
CA GLN A 207 -1.35 0.75 12.52
C GLN A 207 -0.88 0.43 13.94
N ASP A 208 -1.77 0.59 14.89
CA ASP A 208 -1.44 0.47 16.30
C ASP A 208 -2.30 -0.60 16.97
N GLU A 209 -1.77 -1.17 18.01
CA GLU A 209 -2.45 -2.14 18.85
C GLU A 209 -3.60 -1.46 19.60
N LEU A 210 -4.78 -2.10 19.60
CA LEU A 210 -5.92 -1.61 20.38
C LEU A 210 -5.77 -2.01 21.85
N THR A 211 -6.08 -1.07 22.72
CA THR A 211 -6.09 -1.27 24.17
C THR A 211 -7.44 -0.93 24.78
N ASN A 212 -7.68 -1.33 26.01
CA ASN A 212 -8.90 -1.01 26.75
C ASN A 212 -10.21 -1.36 26.01
N PHE A 213 -10.22 -2.48 25.29
CA PHE A 213 -11.39 -2.95 24.57
C PHE A 213 -12.52 -3.31 25.56
N GLN A 214 -13.68 -2.72 25.36
CA GLN A 214 -14.87 -2.91 26.22
C GLN A 214 -16.13 -3.07 25.37
N PHE A 215 -17.03 -3.90 25.84
CA PHE A 215 -18.36 -4.09 25.27
C PHE A 215 -19.43 -3.80 26.32
N ALA A 216 -20.26 -2.80 26.05
CA ALA A 216 -21.43 -2.50 26.86
C ALA A 216 -22.68 -3.17 26.23
N GLU A 217 -23.09 -4.30 26.76
CA GLU A 217 -24.19 -5.10 26.20
C GLU A 217 -25.52 -4.36 26.18
N SER A 218 -25.82 -3.55 27.23
CA SER A 218 -27.06 -2.79 27.33
C SER A 218 -27.26 -1.77 26.21
N THR A 219 -26.17 -1.17 25.73
CA THR A 219 -26.16 -0.16 24.64
C THR A 219 -25.69 -0.72 23.33
N LYS A 220 -25.24 -2.00 23.30
CA LYS A 220 -24.59 -2.62 22.13
C LYS A 220 -23.41 -1.82 21.58
N THR A 221 -22.63 -1.23 22.50
CA THR A 221 -21.52 -0.34 22.15
C THR A 221 -20.20 -1.04 22.42
N ILE A 222 -19.30 -1.01 21.44
CA ILE A 222 -17.90 -1.37 21.57
C ILE A 222 -17.09 -0.08 21.71
N SER A 223 -16.21 -0.03 22.72
CA SER A 223 -15.25 1.05 22.92
C SER A 223 -13.85 0.49 23.10
N PHE A 224 -12.88 1.19 22.59
CA PHE A 224 -11.47 0.85 22.72
C PHE A 224 -10.61 2.12 22.68
N GLU A 225 -9.37 2.00 23.12
CA GLU A 225 -8.36 3.03 22.98
C GLU A 225 -7.35 2.58 21.92
N MET A 226 -6.95 3.52 21.07
CA MET A 226 -5.88 3.33 20.13
C MET A 226 -4.81 4.38 20.43
N PRO A 227 -3.59 3.96 20.81
CA PRO A 227 -2.49 4.88 21.01
C PRO A 227 -2.25 5.69 19.72
N PHE A 228 -2.12 7.00 19.86
CA PHE A 228 -1.83 7.86 18.72
C PHE A 228 -0.36 8.26 18.75
N HIS A 229 0.39 7.82 17.74
CA HIS A 229 1.79 8.16 17.58
C HIS A 229 1.95 9.26 16.52
N TRP A 230 2.31 10.45 16.96
CA TRP A 230 2.52 11.62 16.08
C TRP A 230 3.49 11.35 14.93
N GLU A 231 4.48 10.52 15.16
CA GLU A 231 5.46 10.10 14.16
C GLU A 231 4.83 9.36 12.97
N HIS A 232 3.68 8.76 13.18
CA HIS A 232 2.91 8.06 12.15
C HIS A 232 1.86 8.96 11.47
N ALA A 233 1.48 10.07 12.11
CA ALA A 233 0.36 10.91 11.68
C ALA A 233 0.63 11.71 10.40
N GLU A 234 1.88 12.06 10.13
CA GLU A 234 2.23 12.87 8.95
C GLU A 234 1.99 12.15 7.63
N HIS A 235 1.83 10.83 7.66
CA HIS A 235 1.77 9.99 6.45
C HIS A 235 0.51 9.15 6.35
N VAL A 236 -0.44 9.28 7.28
CA VAL A 236 -1.63 8.43 7.33
C VAL A 236 -2.89 9.23 7.07
N SER A 237 -3.49 9.00 5.92
CA SER A 237 -4.79 9.62 5.58
C SER A 237 -5.98 8.94 6.24
N LEU A 238 -5.86 7.68 6.65
CA LEU A 238 -6.95 6.88 7.24
C LEU A 238 -6.40 5.79 8.17
N VAL A 239 -6.99 5.70 9.35
CA VAL A 239 -6.82 4.56 10.26
C VAL A 239 -7.88 3.53 9.93
N ARG A 240 -7.45 2.30 9.60
CA ARG A 240 -8.36 1.19 9.31
C ARG A 240 -8.32 0.17 10.43
N ASN A 241 -9.50 -0.15 10.95
CA ASN A 241 -9.71 -1.26 11.88
C ASN A 241 -10.91 -2.07 11.38
N ASP A 242 -10.70 -3.36 11.18
CA ASP A 242 -11.75 -4.29 10.79
C ASP A 242 -12.14 -5.12 12.02
N LEU A 243 -13.44 -5.21 12.31
CA LEU A 243 -13.98 -5.98 13.42
C LEU A 243 -14.84 -7.11 12.88
N GLU A 244 -14.59 -8.32 13.36
CA GLU A 244 -15.36 -9.52 13.05
C GLU A 244 -15.86 -10.16 14.36
N ILE A 245 -17.17 -10.48 14.40
CA ILE A 245 -17.85 -11.03 15.59
C ILE A 245 -18.37 -12.43 15.34
#